data_43a607de5c9650f3c30a42e9f6e67ea0
#
_entry.id   43a607de5c9650f3c30a42e9f6e67ea0
#
_cell.length_a   1.000
_cell.length_b   1.000
_cell.length_c   1.000
_cell.angle_alpha   90.00
_cell.angle_beta   90.00
_cell.angle_gamma   90.00
#
_symmetry.space_group_name_H-M   'P 1'
#
loop_
_entity.id
_entity.type
_entity.pdbx_description
1 polymer ?
#
loop_
_entity_poly.entity_id
_entity_poly.type
_entity_poly.pdbx_seq_one_letter_code
_entity_poly.pdbx_strand_id
1 'polypeptide(L)'
;RDPKSVQILTEGVKKVHFDDILTLKDEVDVMILCGGSATDLPVMGPEIAKHFNMIDSFDTHAKIPEYFADVDTAANEGKKVGIISVGWDPGMFSLNRIYAESILVQGSTYTFWGKGVSQGHSDAIRRIEGVKNAIQYTVPIEEAVERVRSGSEPELSTREKHLRECYVVAEEGADKALIEKTIKEMPNYFADYDYNRLLLYRKRNL
;
A
#
# COMPACT_ATOMS: atom_id res chain seq x y z
N ARG A 1 9.98 -13.18 8.73
CA ARG A 1 9.92 -13.07 10.21
C ARG A 1 10.37 -14.38 10.82
N ASP A 2 10.96 -14.33 12.02
CA ASP A 2 11.30 -15.53 12.77
C ASP A 2 10.03 -16.35 13.07
N PRO A 3 9.95 -17.63 12.66
CA PRO A 3 8.80 -18.50 12.93
C PRO A 3 8.43 -18.60 14.42
N LYS A 4 9.41 -18.43 15.30
CA LYS A 4 9.19 -18.46 16.76
C LYS A 4 8.37 -17.28 17.27
N SER A 5 8.43 -16.13 16.57
CA SER A 5 7.68 -14.93 16.93
C SER A 5 6.26 -14.89 16.36
N VAL A 6 5.90 -15.83 15.48
CA VAL A 6 4.58 -15.89 14.86
C VAL A 6 3.65 -16.79 15.67
N GLN A 7 2.52 -16.25 16.09
CA GLN A 7 1.46 -17.04 16.73
C GLN A 7 0.49 -17.55 15.66
N ILE A 8 0.25 -18.84 15.59
CA ILE A 8 -0.77 -19.47 14.75
C ILE A 8 -1.95 -19.87 15.63
N LEU A 9 -3.14 -19.43 15.22
CA LEU A 9 -4.39 -19.74 15.94
C LEU A 9 -5.16 -20.90 15.29
N THR A 10 -4.75 -21.34 14.11
CA THR A 10 -5.43 -22.38 13.32
C THR A 10 -4.64 -23.67 13.39
N GLU A 11 -5.31 -24.78 13.69
CA GLU A 11 -4.72 -26.11 13.67
C GLU A 11 -4.30 -26.54 12.26
N GLY A 12 -3.27 -27.37 12.15
CA GLY A 12 -2.79 -27.94 10.89
C GLY A 12 -1.88 -27.01 10.08
N VAL A 13 -1.65 -25.77 10.53
CA VAL A 13 -0.75 -24.83 9.86
C VAL A 13 0.68 -25.03 10.33
N LYS A 14 1.61 -25.29 9.39
CA LYS A 14 3.05 -25.38 9.68
C LYS A 14 3.69 -23.99 9.61
N LYS A 15 4.65 -23.73 10.49
CA LYS A 15 5.56 -22.58 10.43
C LYS A 15 6.87 -23.03 9.80
N VAL A 16 7.32 -22.33 8.80
CA VAL A 16 8.59 -22.61 8.13
C VAL A 16 9.40 -21.30 8.07
N HIS A 17 10.70 -21.39 8.31
CA HIS A 17 11.58 -20.25 8.11
C HIS A 17 11.70 -19.93 6.62
N PHE A 18 11.89 -18.66 6.27
CA PHE A 18 12.00 -18.26 4.86
C PHE A 18 13.14 -18.96 4.15
N ASP A 19 14.28 -19.15 4.84
CA ASP A 19 15.45 -19.82 4.27
C ASP A 19 15.20 -21.30 3.93
N ASP A 20 14.18 -21.91 4.55
CA ASP A 20 13.83 -23.32 4.35
C ASP A 20 12.72 -23.53 3.31
N ILE A 21 12.17 -22.46 2.72
CA ILE A 21 10.99 -22.58 1.83
C ILE A 21 11.23 -23.46 0.60
N LEU A 22 12.47 -23.52 0.11
CA LEU A 22 12.81 -24.35 -1.06
C LEU A 22 12.63 -25.85 -0.80
N THR A 23 12.61 -26.26 0.48
CA THR A 23 12.30 -27.65 0.84
C THR A 23 10.84 -28.03 0.54
N LEU A 24 9.97 -27.04 0.36
CA LEU A 24 8.54 -27.20 0.12
C LEU A 24 8.15 -27.18 -1.36
N LYS A 25 9.11 -27.11 -2.28
CA LYS A 25 8.84 -26.94 -3.72
C LYS A 25 7.98 -28.05 -4.35
N ASP A 26 8.00 -29.23 -3.76
CA ASP A 26 7.23 -30.38 -4.22
C ASP A 26 5.94 -30.60 -3.40
N GLU A 27 5.72 -29.78 -2.34
CA GLU A 27 4.54 -29.85 -1.48
C GLU A 27 3.58 -28.66 -1.71
N VAL A 28 4.07 -27.55 -2.29
CA VAL A 28 3.33 -26.29 -2.43
C VAL A 28 3.11 -25.98 -3.90
N ASP A 29 1.87 -25.91 -4.32
CA ASP A 29 1.49 -25.58 -5.70
C ASP A 29 1.63 -24.09 -6.01
N VAL A 30 1.29 -23.21 -5.05
CA VAL A 30 1.28 -21.75 -5.22
C VAL A 30 1.69 -21.05 -3.92
N MET A 31 2.58 -20.08 -4.01
CA MET A 31 2.95 -19.18 -2.91
C MET A 31 2.17 -17.88 -2.99
N ILE A 32 1.57 -17.47 -1.88
CA ILE A 32 0.94 -16.14 -1.74
C ILE A 32 1.88 -15.25 -0.94
N LEU A 33 2.42 -14.23 -1.60
CA LEU A 33 3.38 -13.31 -1.00
C LEU A 33 2.65 -12.11 -0.40
N CYS A 34 2.73 -11.98 0.92
CA CYS A 34 2.09 -10.92 1.70
C CYS A 34 3.13 -9.92 2.28
N GLY A 35 4.27 -9.79 1.63
CA GLY A 35 5.32 -8.83 1.99
C GLY A 35 4.97 -7.39 1.64
N GLY A 36 5.72 -6.43 2.18
CA GLY A 36 5.55 -5.01 1.85
C GLY A 36 6.06 -4.68 0.45
N SER A 37 5.25 -3.95 -0.32
CA SER A 37 5.58 -3.56 -1.71
C SER A 37 6.81 -2.65 -1.81
N ALA A 38 7.11 -1.88 -0.76
CA ALA A 38 8.24 -0.96 -0.77
C ALA A 38 9.59 -1.64 -0.53
N THR A 39 9.61 -2.77 0.21
CA THR A 39 10.85 -3.36 0.74
C THR A 39 10.98 -4.85 0.48
N ASP A 40 9.90 -5.61 0.62
CA ASP A 40 9.98 -7.06 0.64
C ASP A 40 9.74 -7.66 -0.75
N LEU A 41 8.63 -7.32 -1.39
CA LEU A 41 8.22 -7.90 -2.67
C LEU A 41 9.21 -7.68 -3.82
N PRO A 42 9.89 -6.51 -3.96
CA PRO A 42 10.88 -6.32 -5.02
C PRO A 42 12.01 -7.35 -5.01
N VAL A 43 12.32 -7.89 -3.84
CA VAL A 43 13.36 -8.93 -3.67
C VAL A 43 12.74 -10.33 -3.68
N MET A 44 11.69 -10.52 -2.88
CA MET A 44 11.08 -11.84 -2.70
C MET A 44 10.35 -12.33 -3.95
N GLY A 45 9.69 -11.45 -4.70
CA GLY A 45 8.90 -11.83 -5.87
C GLY A 45 9.74 -12.57 -6.92
N PRO A 46 10.80 -11.94 -7.47
CA PRO A 46 11.66 -12.62 -8.44
C PRO A 46 12.36 -13.85 -7.88
N GLU A 47 12.76 -13.84 -6.59
CA GLU A 47 13.39 -15.01 -5.96
C GLU A 47 12.45 -16.20 -5.89
N ILE A 48 11.22 -15.99 -5.44
CA ILE A 48 10.21 -17.05 -5.32
C ILE A 48 9.74 -17.52 -6.68
N ALA A 49 9.56 -16.61 -7.65
CA ALA A 49 9.09 -16.94 -8.98
C ALA A 49 10.00 -17.94 -9.73
N LYS A 50 11.28 -18.03 -9.38
CA LYS A 50 12.19 -19.05 -9.92
C LYS A 50 11.83 -20.49 -9.50
N HIS A 51 11.15 -20.65 -8.39
CA HIS A 51 10.97 -21.95 -7.76
C HIS A 51 9.50 -22.36 -7.59
N PHE A 52 8.59 -21.38 -7.49
CA PHE A 52 7.17 -21.61 -7.23
C PHE A 52 6.29 -20.80 -8.19
N ASN A 53 5.09 -21.28 -8.47
CA ASN A 53 4.04 -20.39 -8.92
C ASN A 53 3.74 -19.43 -7.77
N MET A 54 3.53 -18.15 -8.08
CA MET A 54 3.33 -17.15 -7.04
C MET A 54 2.23 -16.15 -7.37
N ILE A 55 1.64 -15.59 -6.32
CA ILE A 55 0.69 -14.49 -6.39
C ILE A 55 1.12 -13.44 -5.36
N ASP A 56 1.09 -12.17 -5.73
CA ASP A 56 1.29 -11.07 -4.80
C ASP A 56 0.31 -9.92 -4.99
N SER A 57 0.35 -8.96 -4.07
CA SER A 57 -0.43 -7.72 -4.09
C SER A 57 0.46 -6.48 -4.17
N PHE A 58 1.53 -6.53 -4.96
CA PHE A 58 2.43 -5.40 -5.16
C PHE A 58 1.67 -4.15 -5.62
N ASP A 59 1.80 -3.04 -4.89
CA ASP A 59 0.98 -1.84 -5.07
C ASP A 59 1.78 -0.53 -5.28
N THR A 60 3.08 -0.61 -5.49
CA THR A 60 3.88 0.56 -5.86
C THR A 60 3.69 0.86 -7.34
N HIS A 61 2.58 1.54 -7.69
CA HIS A 61 2.08 1.71 -9.06
C HIS A 61 3.17 2.12 -10.07
N ALA A 62 3.99 3.11 -9.74
CA ALA A 62 5.03 3.60 -10.63
C ALA A 62 6.12 2.56 -10.95
N LYS A 63 6.25 1.51 -10.13
CA LYS A 63 7.24 0.46 -10.27
C LYS A 63 6.67 -0.87 -10.78
N ILE A 64 5.37 -0.95 -11.05
CA ILE A 64 4.75 -2.19 -11.55
C ILE A 64 5.39 -2.67 -12.86
N PRO A 65 5.70 -1.82 -13.86
CA PRO A 65 6.31 -2.30 -15.10
C PRO A 65 7.70 -2.92 -14.89
N GLU A 66 8.54 -2.31 -14.04
CA GLU A 66 9.85 -2.82 -13.69
C GLU A 66 9.74 -4.16 -12.95
N TYR A 67 8.93 -4.18 -11.91
CA TYR A 67 8.69 -5.38 -11.11
C TYR A 67 8.09 -6.54 -11.93
N PHE A 68 7.18 -6.24 -12.87
CA PHE A 68 6.65 -7.22 -13.81
C PHE A 68 7.77 -7.86 -14.63
N ALA A 69 8.68 -7.07 -15.19
CA ALA A 69 9.77 -7.58 -16.01
C ALA A 69 10.72 -8.50 -15.20
N ASP A 70 10.99 -8.14 -13.94
CA ASP A 70 11.84 -8.94 -13.05
C ASP A 70 11.18 -10.28 -12.69
N VAL A 71 9.90 -10.26 -12.35
CA VAL A 71 9.14 -11.48 -12.03
C VAL A 71 8.93 -12.33 -13.27
N ASP A 72 8.64 -11.75 -14.43
CA ASP A 72 8.47 -12.47 -15.69
C ASP A 72 9.75 -13.21 -16.08
N THR A 73 10.89 -12.53 -16.01
CA THR A 73 12.20 -13.14 -16.27
C THR A 73 12.46 -14.34 -15.36
N ALA A 74 12.25 -14.14 -14.06
CA ALA A 74 12.49 -15.19 -13.07
C ALA A 74 11.52 -16.38 -13.21
N ALA A 75 10.25 -16.11 -13.47
CA ALA A 75 9.24 -17.15 -13.68
C ALA A 75 9.52 -17.97 -14.95
N ASN A 76 9.94 -17.32 -16.05
CA ASN A 76 10.35 -18.00 -17.27
C ASN A 76 11.58 -18.90 -17.05
N GLU A 77 12.59 -18.43 -16.31
CA GLU A 77 13.74 -19.25 -15.91
C GLU A 77 13.31 -20.51 -15.14
N GLY A 78 12.39 -20.33 -14.19
CA GLY A 78 11.88 -21.40 -13.33
C GLY A 78 10.79 -22.27 -13.97
N LYS A 79 10.29 -21.91 -15.15
CA LYS A 79 9.09 -22.51 -15.79
C LYS A 79 7.88 -22.48 -14.85
N LYS A 80 7.67 -21.34 -14.21
CA LYS A 80 6.61 -21.06 -13.24
C LYS A 80 5.70 -19.95 -13.75
N VAL A 81 4.61 -19.73 -13.05
CA VAL A 81 3.64 -18.66 -13.31
C VAL A 81 3.67 -17.66 -12.16
N GLY A 82 3.91 -16.38 -12.49
CA GLY A 82 3.77 -15.26 -11.54
C GLY A 82 2.53 -14.45 -11.87
N ILE A 83 1.69 -14.19 -10.86
CA ILE A 83 0.56 -13.24 -10.94
C ILE A 83 0.84 -12.15 -9.93
N ILE A 84 1.12 -10.95 -10.42
CA ILE A 84 1.48 -9.82 -9.56
C ILE A 84 0.35 -8.80 -9.45
N SER A 85 0.44 -7.95 -8.43
CA SER A 85 -0.46 -6.78 -8.28
C SER A 85 -1.93 -7.15 -8.18
N VAL A 86 -2.26 -8.28 -7.55
CA VAL A 86 -3.62 -8.80 -7.36
C VAL A 86 -4.13 -8.44 -5.97
N GLY A 87 -4.65 -7.23 -5.83
CA GLY A 87 -5.24 -6.72 -4.61
C GLY A 87 -6.55 -5.99 -4.86
N TRP A 88 -6.75 -4.89 -4.17
CA TRP A 88 -7.89 -3.99 -4.38
C TRP A 88 -7.54 -2.93 -5.44
N ASP A 89 -6.44 -2.19 -5.25
CA ASP A 89 -5.94 -1.18 -6.20
C ASP A 89 -4.38 -1.16 -6.14
N PRO A 90 -3.73 -1.78 -7.08
CA PRO A 90 -4.24 -2.46 -8.28
C PRO A 90 -4.95 -3.79 -7.97
N GLY A 91 -5.90 -4.15 -8.84
CA GLY A 91 -6.66 -5.39 -8.76
C GLY A 91 -8.15 -5.21 -9.03
N MET A 92 -9.02 -5.67 -8.14
CA MET A 92 -10.48 -5.71 -8.35
C MET A 92 -11.07 -4.31 -8.61
N PHE A 93 -10.61 -3.29 -7.92
CA PHE A 93 -11.06 -1.91 -8.12
C PHE A 93 -10.69 -1.38 -9.52
N SER A 94 -9.47 -1.67 -9.98
CA SER A 94 -9.03 -1.29 -11.33
C SER A 94 -9.85 -1.96 -12.42
N LEU A 95 -10.15 -3.25 -12.26
CA LEU A 95 -11.00 -4.00 -13.19
C LEU A 95 -12.43 -3.44 -13.21
N ASN A 96 -12.99 -3.11 -12.05
CA ASN A 96 -14.32 -2.51 -11.95
C ASN A 96 -14.40 -1.15 -12.66
N ARG A 97 -13.34 -0.33 -12.60
CA ARG A 97 -13.28 0.93 -13.37
C ARG A 97 -13.30 0.68 -14.86
N ILE A 98 -12.45 -0.21 -15.37
CA ILE A 98 -12.42 -0.55 -16.80
C ILE A 98 -13.77 -1.08 -17.26
N TYR A 99 -14.39 -1.94 -16.46
CA TYR A 99 -15.70 -2.49 -16.75
C TYR A 99 -16.79 -1.41 -16.79
N ALA A 100 -16.82 -0.51 -15.80
CA ALA A 100 -17.75 0.61 -15.78
C ALA A 100 -17.56 1.55 -16.99
N GLU A 101 -16.32 1.89 -17.32
CA GLU A 101 -15.99 2.74 -18.48
C GLU A 101 -16.38 2.10 -19.83
N SER A 102 -16.34 0.76 -19.92
CA SER A 102 -16.78 0.03 -21.12
C SER A 102 -18.30 0.08 -21.34
N ILE A 103 -19.07 0.25 -20.27
CA ILE A 103 -20.54 0.32 -20.30
C ILE A 103 -21.01 1.78 -20.44
N LEU A 104 -20.35 2.70 -19.73
CA LEU A 104 -20.69 4.11 -19.66
C LEU A 104 -19.82 4.90 -20.65
N VAL A 105 -20.17 4.82 -21.93
CA VAL A 105 -19.35 5.37 -23.07
C VAL A 105 -19.02 6.86 -22.93
N GLN A 106 -19.85 7.63 -22.22
CA GLN A 106 -19.66 9.08 -21.99
C GLN A 106 -19.47 9.42 -20.51
N GLY A 107 -19.11 8.44 -19.68
CA GLY A 107 -18.90 8.63 -18.25
C GLY A 107 -17.48 9.08 -17.94
N SER A 108 -17.35 9.87 -16.88
CA SER A 108 -16.06 10.22 -16.26
C SER A 108 -15.87 9.47 -14.93
N THR A 109 -14.66 8.98 -14.69
CA THR A 109 -14.37 8.24 -13.45
C THR A 109 -13.81 9.16 -12.38
N TYR A 110 -14.47 9.22 -11.24
CA TYR A 110 -14.01 9.91 -10.04
C TYR A 110 -13.79 8.92 -8.91
N THR A 111 -12.60 8.94 -8.32
CA THR A 111 -12.30 8.10 -7.17
C THR A 111 -12.26 8.93 -5.91
N PHE A 112 -13.12 8.59 -4.96
CA PHE A 112 -13.11 9.11 -3.61
C PHE A 112 -12.93 7.98 -2.62
N TRP A 113 -11.83 8.01 -1.86
CA TRP A 113 -11.63 7.10 -0.74
C TRP A 113 -12.47 7.56 0.43
N GLY A 114 -13.26 6.68 1.01
CA GLY A 114 -14.01 6.97 2.23
C GLY A 114 -13.09 7.31 3.41
N LYS A 115 -13.65 7.96 4.44
CA LYS A 115 -12.89 8.27 5.65
C LYS A 115 -12.32 7.00 6.27
N GLY A 116 -11.01 6.81 6.17
CA GLY A 116 -10.36 5.60 6.63
C GLY A 116 -8.86 5.75 6.83
N VAL A 117 -8.31 4.81 7.60
CA VAL A 117 -6.87 4.73 7.86
C VAL A 117 -6.16 4.24 6.60
N SER A 118 -5.14 4.98 6.18
CA SER A 118 -4.19 4.50 5.18
C SER A 118 -2.99 3.86 5.86
N GLN A 119 -2.85 2.55 5.73
CA GLN A 119 -1.75 1.81 6.35
C GLN A 119 -0.39 2.20 5.76
N GLY A 120 -0.29 2.28 4.43
CA GLY A 120 0.96 2.66 3.76
C GLY A 120 1.44 4.06 4.13
N HIS A 121 0.54 5.05 4.16
CA HIS A 121 0.86 6.41 4.57
C HIS A 121 1.23 6.48 6.06
N SER A 122 0.50 5.77 6.91
CA SER A 122 0.81 5.68 8.35
C SER A 122 2.19 5.06 8.59
N ASP A 123 2.53 4.03 7.83
CA ASP A 123 3.82 3.36 7.92
C ASP A 123 4.96 4.26 7.42
N ALA A 124 4.75 5.00 6.34
CA ALA A 124 5.72 5.98 5.84
C ALA A 124 6.05 7.06 6.89
N ILE A 125 5.04 7.59 7.60
CA ILE A 125 5.26 8.55 8.69
C ILE A 125 6.02 7.90 9.85
N ARG A 126 5.70 6.65 10.23
CA ARG A 126 6.39 5.94 11.33
C ARG A 126 7.87 5.69 11.08
N ARG A 127 8.33 5.75 9.82
CA ARG A 127 9.75 5.59 9.46
C ARG A 127 10.55 6.89 9.53
N ILE A 128 9.91 8.03 9.78
CA ILE A 128 10.60 9.32 9.95
C ILE A 128 11.33 9.30 11.29
N GLU A 129 12.59 9.73 11.30
CA GLU A 129 13.39 9.87 12.51
C GLU A 129 12.69 10.78 13.53
N GLY A 130 12.65 10.37 14.78
CA GLY A 130 11.98 11.08 15.87
C GLY A 130 10.46 10.84 15.94
N VAL A 131 9.89 9.98 15.09
CA VAL A 131 8.49 9.56 15.16
C VAL A 131 8.39 8.23 15.91
N LYS A 132 7.69 8.26 17.06
CA LYS A 132 7.43 7.07 17.86
C LYS A 132 6.27 6.24 17.34
N ASN A 133 5.20 6.90 16.88
CA ASN A 133 4.03 6.28 16.28
C ASN A 133 3.25 7.29 15.43
N ALA A 134 2.52 6.79 14.44
CA ALA A 134 1.68 7.64 13.62
C ALA A 134 0.51 6.86 13.02
N ILE A 135 -0.58 7.59 12.79
CA ILE A 135 -1.73 7.12 12.03
C ILE A 135 -2.20 8.25 11.10
N GLN A 136 -2.53 7.88 9.87
CA GLN A 136 -3.03 8.84 8.88
C GLN A 136 -4.41 8.39 8.39
N TYR A 137 -5.32 9.34 8.33
CA TYR A 137 -6.64 9.18 7.75
C TYR A 137 -6.73 9.93 6.43
N THR A 138 -7.27 9.26 5.41
CA THR A 138 -7.74 9.92 4.20
C THR A 138 -9.19 10.32 4.41
N VAL A 139 -9.51 11.58 4.12
CA VAL A 139 -10.84 12.15 4.31
C VAL A 139 -11.28 12.78 3.00
N PRO A 140 -12.38 12.32 2.37
CA PRO A 140 -12.90 12.95 1.16
C PRO A 140 -13.41 14.36 1.49
N ILE A 141 -13.23 15.28 0.53
CA ILE A 141 -13.78 16.63 0.61
C ILE A 141 -15.24 16.55 0.15
N GLU A 142 -16.18 16.72 1.09
CA GLU A 142 -17.60 16.52 0.84
C GLU A 142 -18.13 17.42 -0.28
N GLU A 143 -17.65 18.66 -0.36
CA GLU A 143 -18.02 19.60 -1.40
C GLU A 143 -17.62 19.08 -2.81
N ALA A 144 -16.46 18.46 -2.93
CA ALA A 144 -16.02 17.84 -4.18
C ALA A 144 -16.88 16.60 -4.53
N VAL A 145 -17.23 15.80 -3.52
CA VAL A 145 -18.13 14.65 -3.70
C VAL A 145 -19.50 15.11 -4.23
N GLU A 146 -20.09 16.16 -3.62
CA GLU A 146 -21.39 16.68 -4.03
C GLU A 146 -21.34 17.32 -5.44
N ARG A 147 -20.26 17.99 -5.80
CA ARG A 147 -20.06 18.49 -7.17
C ARG A 147 -20.11 17.35 -8.19
N VAL A 148 -19.45 16.23 -7.91
CA VAL A 148 -19.51 15.06 -8.80
C VAL A 148 -20.90 14.45 -8.83
N ARG A 149 -21.53 14.27 -7.68
CA ARG A 149 -22.89 13.71 -7.57
C ARG A 149 -23.96 14.55 -8.31
N SER A 150 -23.75 15.85 -8.39
CA SER A 150 -24.65 16.74 -9.16
C SER A 150 -24.62 16.52 -10.68
N GLY A 151 -23.68 15.70 -11.18
CA GLY A 151 -23.51 15.46 -12.62
C GLY A 151 -22.79 16.59 -13.35
N SER A 152 -22.11 17.50 -12.62
CA SER A 152 -21.40 18.63 -13.24
C SER A 152 -20.06 18.27 -13.88
N GLU A 153 -19.62 17.02 -13.75
CA GLU A 153 -18.34 16.50 -14.30
C GLU A 153 -17.14 17.44 -14.05
N PRO A 154 -16.87 17.85 -12.80
CA PRO A 154 -15.83 18.83 -12.52
C PRO A 154 -14.45 18.26 -12.78
N GLU A 155 -13.54 19.07 -13.32
CA GLU A 155 -12.11 18.77 -13.22
C GLU A 155 -11.65 18.93 -11.77
N LEU A 156 -11.08 17.88 -11.18
CA LEU A 156 -10.63 17.86 -9.80
C LEU A 156 -9.18 17.37 -9.72
N SER A 157 -8.32 18.19 -9.17
CA SER A 157 -6.97 17.79 -8.78
C SER A 157 -7.01 16.84 -7.58
N THR A 158 -5.90 16.19 -7.29
CA THR A 158 -5.76 15.33 -6.10
C THR A 158 -6.06 16.07 -4.81
N ARG A 159 -5.63 17.33 -4.69
CA ARG A 159 -5.84 18.21 -3.54
C ARG A 159 -7.32 18.53 -3.30
N GLU A 160 -8.08 18.69 -4.37
CA GLU A 160 -9.50 19.01 -4.29
C GLU A 160 -10.37 17.82 -3.91
N LYS A 161 -9.86 16.59 -4.00
CA LYS A 161 -10.62 15.37 -3.69
C LYS A 161 -10.51 14.91 -2.24
N HIS A 162 -9.33 15.04 -1.65
CA HIS A 162 -9.07 14.49 -0.32
C HIS A 162 -8.17 15.34 0.53
N LEU A 163 -8.41 15.28 1.84
CA LEU A 163 -7.56 15.78 2.89
C LEU A 163 -6.78 14.65 3.56
N ARG A 164 -5.63 14.98 4.12
CA ARG A 164 -4.84 14.08 4.95
C ARG A 164 -4.87 14.55 6.41
N GLU A 165 -5.43 13.74 7.30
CA GLU A 165 -5.36 13.96 8.74
C GLU A 165 -4.30 13.06 9.33
N CYS A 166 -3.22 13.64 9.86
CA CYS A 166 -2.10 12.89 10.42
C CYS A 166 -2.03 13.11 11.94
N TYR A 167 -2.03 12.02 12.68
CA TYR A 167 -1.83 12.00 14.13
C TYR A 167 -0.47 11.37 14.40
N VAL A 168 0.46 12.18 14.90
CA VAL A 168 1.86 11.78 15.07
C VAL A 168 2.29 11.92 16.51
N VAL A 169 2.86 10.86 17.07
CA VAL A 169 3.49 10.87 18.39
C VAL A 169 5.00 10.98 18.18
N ALA A 170 5.56 12.14 18.52
CA ALA A 170 7.00 12.34 18.47
C ALA A 170 7.72 11.70 19.67
N GLU A 171 8.97 11.29 19.46
CA GLU A 171 9.87 10.89 20.54
C GLU A 171 10.22 12.09 21.45
N GLU A 172 10.74 11.81 22.62
CA GLU A 172 11.18 12.85 23.56
C GLU A 172 12.40 13.58 22.99
N GLY A 173 12.31 14.92 22.93
CA GLY A 173 13.38 15.74 22.37
C GLY A 173 13.40 15.84 20.83
N ALA A 174 12.52 15.15 20.12
CA ALA A 174 12.48 15.20 18.65
C ALA A 174 12.08 16.59 18.12
N ASP A 175 12.68 16.98 17.01
CA ASP A 175 12.35 18.23 16.31
C ASP A 175 11.01 18.09 15.55
N LYS A 176 9.96 18.60 16.17
CA LYS A 176 8.60 18.53 15.60
C LYS A 176 8.46 19.33 14.30
N ALA A 177 9.19 20.43 14.15
CA ALA A 177 9.13 21.24 12.94
C ALA A 177 9.77 20.50 11.76
N LEU A 178 10.87 19.79 12.01
CA LEU A 178 11.50 18.92 11.01
C LEU A 178 10.59 17.76 10.63
N ILE A 179 9.95 17.10 11.61
CA ILE A 179 8.98 16.01 11.34
C ILE A 179 7.83 16.53 10.48
N GLU A 180 7.24 17.65 10.83
CA GLU A 180 6.16 18.27 10.07
C GLU A 180 6.58 18.58 8.63
N LYS A 181 7.74 19.19 8.45
CA LYS A 181 8.30 19.50 7.15
C LYS A 181 8.52 18.25 6.33
N THR A 182 9.15 17.22 6.93
CA THR A 182 9.42 15.93 6.26
C THR A 182 8.13 15.24 5.79
N ILE A 183 7.06 15.28 6.60
CA ILE A 183 5.76 14.75 6.19
C ILE A 183 5.22 15.53 5.00
N LYS A 184 5.19 16.85 5.06
CA LYS A 184 4.62 17.71 4.00
C LYS A 184 5.33 17.56 2.66
N GLU A 185 6.63 17.37 2.69
CA GLU A 185 7.47 17.29 1.50
C GLU A 185 7.66 15.84 1.00
N MET A 186 7.08 14.83 1.67
CA MET A 186 7.26 13.43 1.33
C MET A 186 6.65 13.11 -0.04
N PRO A 187 7.48 12.79 -1.05
CA PRO A 187 7.01 12.52 -2.39
C PRO A 187 6.16 11.23 -2.43
N ASN A 188 5.22 11.16 -3.36
CA ASN A 188 4.27 10.05 -3.58
C ASN A 188 3.25 9.80 -2.46
N TYR A 189 3.41 10.45 -1.30
CA TYR A 189 2.52 10.26 -0.16
C TYR A 189 1.77 11.54 0.22
N PHE A 190 2.47 12.67 0.32
CA PHE A 190 1.92 13.89 0.91
C PHE A 190 2.13 15.16 0.09
N ALA A 191 3.17 15.25 -0.72
CA ALA A 191 3.55 16.49 -1.41
C ALA A 191 2.44 17.11 -2.29
N ASP A 192 1.50 16.28 -2.78
CA ASP A 192 0.40 16.71 -3.65
C ASP A 192 -0.94 16.89 -2.92
N TYR A 193 -0.95 16.90 -1.58
CA TYR A 193 -2.17 17.00 -0.78
C TYR A 193 -2.17 18.22 0.13
N ASP A 194 -3.34 18.76 0.43
CA ASP A 194 -3.53 19.74 1.48
C ASP A 194 -3.67 19.09 2.85
N TYR A 195 -3.15 19.75 3.88
CA TYR A 195 -3.17 19.26 5.25
C TYR A 195 -4.13 20.09 6.08
N ASN A 196 -5.22 19.48 6.54
CA ASN A 196 -6.10 20.17 7.46
C ASN A 196 -5.72 19.97 8.93
N ARG A 197 -5.04 18.87 9.26
CA ARG A 197 -4.63 18.61 10.65
C ARG A 197 -3.39 17.73 10.70
N LEU A 198 -2.25 18.33 11.01
CA LEU A 198 -1.13 17.62 11.56
C LEU A 198 -1.15 17.82 13.08
N LEU A 199 -1.55 16.81 13.84
CA LEU A 199 -1.59 16.83 15.28
C LEU A 199 -0.37 16.10 15.83
N LEU A 200 0.60 16.86 16.31
CA LEU A 200 1.79 16.32 16.98
C LEU A 200 1.51 16.19 18.47
N TYR A 201 1.36 14.97 18.94
CA TYR A 201 1.15 14.68 20.35
C TYR A 201 2.48 14.40 21.06
N ARG A 202 2.59 14.89 22.29
CA ARG A 202 3.57 14.41 23.27
C ARG A 202 2.84 13.44 24.19
N LYS A 203 3.37 12.23 24.39
CA LYS A 203 2.80 11.32 25.38
C LYS A 203 2.82 12.01 26.75
N ARG A 204 1.65 12.37 27.29
CA ARG A 204 1.55 12.63 28.72
C ARG A 204 1.64 11.27 29.39
N ASN A 205 2.54 11.14 30.36
CA ASN A 205 2.57 9.97 31.24
C ASN A 205 1.18 9.84 31.87
N LEU A 206 0.47 8.76 31.56
CA LEU A 206 -0.63 8.25 32.35
C LEU A 206 -0.04 7.37 33.43
#